data_be29fa715a0cd0ea048227ef5b70518b
#
_entry.id   be29fa715a0cd0ea048227ef5b70518b
#
_cell.length_a   1.000
_cell.length_b   1.000
_cell.length_c   1.000
_cell.angle_alpha   90.00
_cell.angle_beta   90.00
_cell.angle_gamma   90.00
#
_symmetry.space_group_name_H-M   'P 1'
#
loop_
_entity.id
_entity.type
_entity.pdbx_description
1 polymer ?
#
loop_
_entity_poly.entity_id
_entity_poly.type
_entity_poly.pdbx_seq_one_letter_code
_entity_poly.pdbx_strand_id
1 'polypeptide(L)'
;MAWPEKIRRLSVHGTLPYHRQQQRSGSQLRSLLMFGVGENLSLGKLFPGGCKLLGVLDYQDAPLNKFPVAVVDLYHLRYLSLRNTKVTMVPGYIIGKLHNLETLDLKKTCVRELPVEILKLQKLRHLLVYQFKVKGYAQFYSKHGFKAPNEIGNLKSLQKLCFVEANQDCGMITRQLGELSQLRRLGILKLREEDGKAFCLSIERLTNLHALSVASEGENKVIDLAFLCSPPPFLQRLYLSGRLQELPSWIQSLHSLSRLFLKWSCLKYDPLVYLQDLPSLAHLELLQVYDGDTLHFVCGKFKKLKVLGLDKFDGLKEVIVGEDTMPCLERLSIGRCELLKKVPSGIEHLNKLKVLEFFDMPDELMKTICPHGPGKDYCKISHIPNVYSTYWRDDGWDVYALDSFSRDCSPR
;
A
#
# COMPACT_ATOMS: atom_id res chain seq x y z
N MET A 1 18.57 -15.10 -36.66
CA MET A 1 17.70 -13.97 -37.08
C MET A 1 18.44 -12.69 -36.85
N ALA A 2 18.71 -11.90 -37.91
CA ALA A 2 19.24 -10.55 -37.76
C ALA A 2 18.12 -9.66 -37.17
N TRP A 3 18.47 -8.78 -36.25
CA TRP A 3 17.53 -7.83 -35.70
C TRP A 3 17.21 -6.75 -36.75
N PRO A 4 15.95 -6.27 -36.82
CA PRO A 4 15.61 -5.17 -37.73
C PRO A 4 16.44 -3.93 -37.41
N GLU A 5 16.96 -3.25 -38.45
CA GLU A 5 17.83 -2.08 -38.32
C GLU A 5 17.21 -0.88 -37.59
N LYS A 6 15.85 -0.86 -37.41
CA LYS A 6 15.11 0.28 -36.84
C LYS A 6 14.29 -0.12 -35.60
N ILE A 7 14.94 -0.76 -34.62
CA ILE A 7 14.24 -1.12 -33.36
C ILE A 7 14.07 0.12 -32.50
N ARG A 8 12.81 0.44 -32.14
CA ARG A 8 12.48 1.53 -31.18
C ARG A 8 12.18 1.03 -29.78
N ARG A 9 11.71 -0.22 -29.64
CA ARG A 9 11.36 -0.83 -28.34
C ARG A 9 11.92 -2.24 -28.28
N LEU A 10 12.55 -2.57 -27.17
CA LEU A 10 13.16 -3.87 -26.94
C LEU A 10 12.80 -4.35 -25.53
N SER A 11 12.37 -5.60 -25.45
CA SER A 11 12.21 -6.32 -24.17
C SER A 11 13.14 -7.52 -24.16
N VAL A 12 13.91 -7.66 -23.09
CA VAL A 12 14.86 -8.76 -22.87
C VAL A 12 14.47 -9.48 -21.59
N HIS A 13 14.27 -10.79 -21.65
CA HIS A 13 13.92 -11.64 -20.54
C HIS A 13 14.97 -12.72 -20.32
N GLY A 14 15.39 -12.91 -19.07
CA GLY A 14 16.33 -13.96 -18.68
C GLY A 14 17.76 -13.77 -19.23
N THR A 15 18.49 -14.87 -19.32
CA THR A 15 19.88 -14.89 -19.84
C THR A 15 19.89 -15.01 -21.36
N LEU A 16 20.42 -13.99 -22.04
CA LEU A 16 20.71 -14.13 -23.48
C LEU A 16 21.86 -15.12 -23.68
N PRO A 17 21.75 -16.08 -24.62
CA PRO A 17 22.83 -16.96 -24.96
C PRO A 17 24.07 -16.16 -25.41
N TYR A 18 25.23 -16.48 -24.84
CA TYR A 18 26.52 -15.78 -25.08
C TYR A 18 26.93 -15.67 -26.56
N HIS A 19 26.47 -16.59 -27.40
CA HIS A 19 26.83 -16.67 -28.82
C HIS A 19 26.10 -15.69 -29.77
N ARG A 20 25.21 -14.82 -29.28
CA ARG A 20 24.47 -13.87 -30.13
C ARG A 20 24.76 -12.40 -29.84
N GLN A 21 25.94 -12.10 -29.34
CA GLN A 21 26.41 -10.72 -29.16
C GLN A 21 26.92 -10.11 -30.48
N GLN A 22 26.07 -10.06 -31.50
CA GLN A 22 26.38 -9.20 -32.66
C GLN A 22 26.27 -7.74 -32.21
N GLN A 23 27.22 -6.90 -32.65
CA GLN A 23 27.22 -5.45 -32.44
C GLN A 23 25.85 -4.87 -32.83
N ARG A 24 25.14 -4.33 -31.90
CA ARG A 24 23.79 -3.81 -32.10
C ARG A 24 23.83 -2.30 -32.14
N SER A 25 23.20 -1.70 -33.13
CA SER A 25 23.00 -0.26 -33.14
C SER A 25 21.82 0.08 -32.24
N GLY A 26 22.07 0.80 -31.12
CA GLY A 26 21.05 1.32 -30.23
C GLY A 26 20.57 2.73 -30.61
N SER A 27 21.00 3.27 -31.75
CA SER A 27 20.81 4.68 -32.14
C SER A 27 19.32 5.10 -32.19
N GLN A 28 18.40 4.19 -32.54
CA GLN A 28 16.97 4.46 -32.66
C GLN A 28 16.15 3.97 -31.46
N LEU A 29 16.78 3.33 -30.44
CA LEU A 29 16.11 2.73 -29.32
C LEU A 29 15.54 3.80 -28.39
N ARG A 30 14.24 3.73 -28.10
CA ARG A 30 13.51 4.65 -27.22
C ARG A 30 13.06 4.00 -25.90
N SER A 31 12.84 2.67 -25.92
CA SER A 31 12.43 1.93 -24.74
C SER A 31 13.16 0.61 -24.65
N LEU A 32 13.73 0.33 -23.47
CA LEU A 32 14.42 -0.91 -23.14
C LEU A 32 13.89 -1.44 -21.83
N LEU A 33 13.38 -2.66 -21.86
CA LEU A 33 12.89 -3.40 -20.71
C LEU A 33 13.77 -4.63 -20.52
N MET A 34 14.35 -4.80 -19.32
CA MET A 34 15.33 -5.85 -19.02
C MET A 34 14.88 -6.59 -17.74
N PHE A 35 14.10 -7.65 -17.90
CA PHE A 35 13.55 -8.42 -16.79
C PHE A 35 14.40 -9.64 -16.46
N GLY A 36 14.82 -9.76 -15.19
CA GLY A 36 15.58 -10.91 -14.70
C GLY A 36 16.90 -11.14 -15.46
N VAL A 37 17.49 -10.12 -16.05
CA VAL A 37 18.70 -10.21 -16.87
C VAL A 37 19.93 -10.27 -15.97
N GLY A 38 20.83 -11.26 -16.19
CA GLY A 38 22.01 -11.46 -15.36
C GLY A 38 22.97 -10.25 -15.29
N GLU A 39 23.77 -10.18 -14.23
CA GLU A 39 24.71 -9.05 -13.93
C GLU A 39 25.67 -8.70 -15.08
N ASN A 40 25.97 -9.66 -15.94
CA ASN A 40 26.90 -9.51 -17.05
C ASN A 40 26.33 -8.71 -18.23
N LEU A 41 25.05 -8.40 -18.26
CA LEU A 41 24.37 -7.71 -19.34
C LEU A 41 24.28 -6.21 -19.06
N SER A 42 25.34 -5.47 -19.33
CA SER A 42 25.33 -4.00 -19.22
C SER A 42 24.87 -3.34 -20.52
N LEU A 43 24.29 -2.13 -20.43
CA LEU A 43 23.92 -1.33 -21.61
C LEU A 43 25.06 -1.15 -22.59
N GLY A 44 26.27 -0.89 -22.11
CA GLY A 44 27.46 -0.73 -22.97
C GLY A 44 27.84 -2.00 -23.71
N LYS A 45 27.63 -3.16 -23.14
CA LYS A 45 27.85 -4.45 -23.81
C LYS A 45 26.78 -4.75 -24.86
N LEU A 46 25.52 -4.42 -24.56
CA LEU A 46 24.41 -4.63 -25.50
C LEU A 46 24.44 -3.66 -26.68
N PHE A 47 24.82 -2.43 -26.42
CA PHE A 47 24.80 -1.33 -27.37
C PHE A 47 26.11 -0.53 -27.31
N PRO A 48 27.19 -1.01 -27.91
CA PRO A 48 28.51 -0.32 -27.88
C PRO A 48 28.45 1.09 -28.42
N GLY A 49 27.58 1.37 -29.40
CA GLY A 49 27.34 2.72 -29.95
C GLY A 49 26.43 3.61 -29.08
N GLY A 50 25.99 3.13 -27.91
CA GLY A 50 25.10 3.85 -26.99
C GLY A 50 23.63 3.87 -27.42
N CYS A 51 22.78 4.37 -26.51
CA CYS A 51 21.32 4.48 -26.67
C CYS A 51 20.88 5.92 -26.40
N LYS A 52 21.40 6.90 -27.12
CA LYS A 52 21.21 8.33 -26.83
C LYS A 52 19.74 8.77 -26.81
N LEU A 53 18.85 8.13 -27.59
CA LEU A 53 17.43 8.46 -27.68
C LEU A 53 16.57 7.70 -26.65
N LEU A 54 17.18 6.93 -25.73
CA LEU A 54 16.44 6.13 -24.77
C LEU A 54 15.66 7.01 -23.78
N GLY A 55 14.34 6.86 -23.81
CA GLY A 55 13.42 7.56 -22.90
C GLY A 55 12.89 6.69 -21.77
N VAL A 56 12.88 5.35 -21.95
CA VAL A 56 12.36 4.39 -20.98
C VAL A 56 13.39 3.29 -20.76
N LEU A 57 13.78 3.10 -19.50
CA LEU A 57 14.67 2.04 -19.08
C LEU A 57 14.10 1.35 -17.85
N ASP A 58 13.83 0.05 -17.96
CA ASP A 58 13.32 -0.78 -16.86
C ASP A 58 14.25 -1.97 -16.61
N TYR A 59 14.77 -2.04 -15.40
CA TYR A 59 15.58 -3.14 -14.86
C TYR A 59 14.84 -3.93 -13.78
N GLN A 60 13.53 -4.00 -13.86
CA GLN A 60 12.77 -4.72 -12.86
C GLN A 60 13.24 -6.18 -12.74
N ASP A 61 13.38 -6.65 -11.50
CA ASP A 61 13.80 -8.01 -11.15
C ASP A 61 15.21 -8.39 -11.65
N ALA A 62 16.01 -7.43 -12.14
CA ALA A 62 17.40 -7.68 -12.51
C ALA A 62 18.28 -7.87 -11.25
N PRO A 63 19.28 -8.76 -11.25
CA PRO A 63 20.15 -9.03 -10.09
C PRO A 63 21.20 -7.92 -9.89
N LEU A 64 20.77 -6.65 -9.95
CA LEU A 64 21.65 -5.51 -9.77
C LEU A 64 21.90 -5.24 -8.28
N ASN A 65 23.17 -5.19 -7.89
CA ASN A 65 23.62 -4.80 -6.56
C ASN A 65 24.03 -3.31 -6.49
N LYS A 66 24.35 -2.71 -7.63
CA LYS A 66 24.78 -1.31 -7.75
C LYS A 66 23.94 -0.57 -8.78
N PHE A 67 23.83 0.73 -8.60
CA PHE A 67 23.17 1.61 -9.55
C PHE A 67 23.89 1.55 -10.92
N PRO A 68 23.18 1.40 -12.05
CA PRO A 68 23.81 1.25 -13.38
C PRO A 68 24.44 2.56 -13.85
N VAL A 69 25.78 2.64 -13.85
CA VAL A 69 26.51 3.87 -14.20
C VAL A 69 26.24 4.31 -15.64
N ALA A 70 26.00 3.35 -16.54
CA ALA A 70 25.75 3.64 -17.97
C ALA A 70 24.51 4.52 -18.24
N VAL A 71 23.64 4.75 -17.23
CA VAL A 71 22.51 5.68 -17.40
C VAL A 71 22.93 7.15 -17.43
N VAL A 72 24.15 7.47 -17.03
CA VAL A 72 24.67 8.85 -16.93
C VAL A 72 24.62 9.62 -18.27
N ASP A 73 24.71 8.89 -19.38
CA ASP A 73 24.72 9.45 -20.73
C ASP A 73 23.35 9.45 -21.42
N LEU A 74 22.29 9.01 -20.68
CA LEU A 74 20.94 8.92 -21.20
C LEU A 74 20.13 10.20 -20.95
N TYR A 75 20.53 11.30 -21.58
CA TYR A 75 19.95 12.63 -21.35
C TYR A 75 18.46 12.74 -21.69
N HIS A 76 17.92 11.84 -22.52
CA HIS A 76 16.49 11.80 -22.87
C HIS A 76 15.67 10.89 -21.97
N LEU A 77 16.27 10.27 -20.93
CA LEU A 77 15.60 9.35 -20.04
C LEU A 77 14.51 10.05 -19.25
N ARG A 78 13.27 9.53 -19.37
CA ARG A 78 12.08 10.00 -18.64
C ARG A 78 11.60 9.00 -17.59
N TYR A 79 11.85 7.73 -17.81
CA TYR A 79 11.46 6.65 -16.93
C TYR A 79 12.65 5.76 -16.62
N LEU A 80 12.96 5.60 -15.33
CA LEU A 80 13.96 4.68 -14.82
C LEU A 80 13.34 3.82 -13.72
N SER A 81 13.35 2.50 -13.90
CA SER A 81 12.93 1.54 -12.89
C SER A 81 14.09 0.61 -12.55
N LEU A 82 14.36 0.50 -11.25
CA LEU A 82 15.26 -0.49 -10.64
C LEU A 82 14.45 -1.35 -9.64
N ARG A 83 13.16 -1.49 -9.89
CA ARG A 83 12.23 -2.19 -9.01
C ARG A 83 12.70 -3.62 -8.74
N ASN A 84 12.60 -4.04 -7.47
CA ASN A 84 12.96 -5.38 -7.01
C ASN A 84 14.41 -5.78 -7.37
N THR A 85 15.35 -4.84 -7.19
CA THR A 85 16.80 -5.06 -7.28
C THR A 85 17.45 -4.88 -5.91
N LYS A 86 18.71 -5.28 -5.76
CA LYS A 86 19.48 -5.15 -4.52
C LYS A 86 20.27 -3.83 -4.44
N VAL A 87 19.95 -2.83 -5.27
CA VAL A 87 20.61 -1.52 -5.24
C VAL A 87 20.40 -0.86 -3.88
N THR A 88 21.51 -0.40 -3.28
CA THR A 88 21.54 0.19 -1.94
C THR A 88 21.65 1.72 -1.95
N MET A 89 22.21 2.31 -3.01
CA MET A 89 22.54 3.73 -3.09
C MET A 89 22.25 4.29 -4.48
N VAL A 90 21.79 5.53 -4.56
CA VAL A 90 21.64 6.31 -5.78
C VAL A 90 22.78 7.32 -5.84
N PRO A 91 23.73 7.21 -6.79
CA PRO A 91 24.86 8.16 -6.87
C PRO A 91 24.39 9.54 -7.33
N GLY A 92 24.69 10.58 -6.55
CA GLY A 92 24.28 11.96 -6.84
C GLY A 92 24.79 12.46 -8.18
N TYR A 93 26.06 12.19 -8.52
CA TYR A 93 26.68 12.62 -9.76
C TYR A 93 26.06 12.01 -11.04
N ILE A 94 25.36 10.88 -10.89
CA ILE A 94 24.61 10.25 -11.99
C ILE A 94 23.21 10.82 -12.05
N ILE A 95 22.45 10.70 -10.93
CA ILE A 95 21.04 11.07 -10.91
C ILE A 95 20.84 12.54 -11.25
N GLY A 96 21.73 13.42 -10.78
CA GLY A 96 21.66 14.85 -11.02
C GLY A 96 21.83 15.28 -12.49
N LYS A 97 22.26 14.37 -13.38
CA LYS A 97 22.37 14.63 -14.84
C LYS A 97 21.09 14.27 -15.61
N LEU A 98 20.18 13.51 -15.01
CA LEU A 98 18.97 13.02 -15.68
C LEU A 98 17.83 14.05 -15.62
N HIS A 99 18.06 15.28 -16.05
CA HIS A 99 17.13 16.41 -15.93
C HIS A 99 15.75 16.19 -16.57
N ASN A 100 15.63 15.24 -17.50
CA ASN A 100 14.37 14.91 -18.14
C ASN A 100 13.59 13.79 -17.45
N LEU A 101 14.11 13.26 -16.33
CA LEU A 101 13.46 12.15 -15.62
C LEU A 101 12.12 12.58 -15.02
N GLU A 102 11.07 11.87 -15.38
CA GLU A 102 9.70 12.07 -14.89
C GLU A 102 9.31 11.01 -13.87
N THR A 103 9.87 9.80 -13.96
CA THR A 103 9.58 8.70 -13.02
C THR A 103 10.85 7.99 -12.61
N LEU A 104 11.07 7.90 -11.29
CA LEU A 104 12.10 7.07 -10.67
C LEU A 104 11.42 6.01 -9.79
N ASP A 105 11.47 4.75 -10.23
CA ASP A 105 10.91 3.62 -9.49
C ASP A 105 12.02 2.80 -8.84
N LEU A 106 12.14 2.94 -7.52
CA LEU A 106 13.06 2.21 -6.64
C LEU A 106 12.30 1.31 -5.66
N LYS A 107 11.08 0.88 -5.99
CA LYS A 107 10.29 -0.02 -5.13
C LYS A 107 11.01 -1.34 -4.93
N LYS A 108 10.98 -1.86 -3.70
CA LYS A 108 11.62 -3.12 -3.32
C LYS A 108 13.14 -3.15 -3.60
N THR A 109 13.80 -1.96 -3.61
CA THR A 109 15.27 -1.85 -3.55
C THR A 109 15.73 -1.72 -2.10
N CYS A 110 17.05 -1.73 -1.88
CA CYS A 110 17.64 -1.49 -0.56
C CYS A 110 18.00 -0.02 -0.31
N VAL A 111 17.57 0.91 -1.17
CA VAL A 111 17.82 2.35 -1.03
C VAL A 111 17.09 2.89 0.18
N ARG A 112 17.81 3.58 1.08
CA ARG A 112 17.30 4.17 2.33
C ARG A 112 17.36 5.69 2.36
N GLU A 113 18.14 6.27 1.48
CA GLU A 113 18.39 7.72 1.43
C GLU A 113 18.59 8.15 -0.02
N LEU A 114 18.13 9.35 -0.35
CA LEU A 114 18.34 9.95 -1.65
C LEU A 114 19.35 11.10 -1.56
N PRO A 115 20.24 11.24 -2.55
CA PRO A 115 21.21 12.33 -2.60
C PRO A 115 20.53 13.67 -2.90
N VAL A 116 21.16 14.77 -2.47
CA VAL A 116 20.63 16.13 -2.68
C VAL A 116 20.46 16.47 -4.16
N GLU A 117 21.26 15.86 -5.03
CA GLU A 117 21.18 16.07 -6.47
C GLU A 117 19.86 15.61 -7.11
N ILE A 118 19.02 14.82 -6.39
CA ILE A 118 17.66 14.52 -6.84
C ILE A 118 16.85 15.79 -7.05
N LEU A 119 17.14 16.86 -6.31
CA LEU A 119 16.48 18.17 -6.41
C LEU A 119 16.69 18.86 -7.75
N LYS A 120 17.66 18.42 -8.56
CA LYS A 120 17.89 18.91 -9.94
C LYS A 120 16.84 18.38 -10.92
N LEU A 121 16.08 17.35 -10.55
CA LEU A 121 15.10 16.69 -11.42
C LEU A 121 13.75 17.43 -11.42
N GLN A 122 13.71 18.64 -11.93
CA GLN A 122 12.53 19.53 -11.89
C GLN A 122 11.30 18.98 -12.65
N LYS A 123 11.50 18.00 -13.56
CA LYS A 123 10.41 17.32 -14.27
C LYS A 123 9.91 16.05 -13.56
N LEU A 124 10.47 15.71 -12.40
CA LEU A 124 10.12 14.49 -11.68
C LEU A 124 8.69 14.56 -11.16
N ARG A 125 7.86 13.62 -11.61
CA ARG A 125 6.44 13.48 -11.26
C ARG A 125 6.19 12.32 -10.31
N HIS A 126 6.96 11.23 -10.41
CA HIS A 126 6.77 10.03 -9.62
C HIS A 126 8.10 9.63 -8.97
N LEU A 127 8.16 9.71 -7.66
CA LEU A 127 9.26 9.22 -6.83
C LEU A 127 8.75 8.09 -5.95
N LEU A 128 9.15 6.86 -6.25
CA LEU A 128 8.61 5.65 -5.65
C LEU A 128 9.76 4.88 -4.99
N VAL A 129 9.96 5.11 -3.69
CA VAL A 129 11.06 4.49 -2.92
C VAL A 129 10.47 3.85 -1.68
N TYR A 130 10.34 2.54 -1.68
CA TYR A 130 9.92 1.79 -0.51
C TYR A 130 10.18 0.29 -0.64
N GLN A 131 10.27 -0.36 0.52
CA GLN A 131 10.37 -1.80 0.63
C GLN A 131 9.33 -2.33 1.61
N PHE A 132 8.75 -3.49 1.30
CA PHE A 132 7.99 -4.28 2.26
C PHE A 132 8.86 -5.44 2.74
N LYS A 133 8.98 -5.61 4.05
CA LYS A 133 9.53 -6.82 4.68
C LYS A 133 8.39 -7.52 5.39
N VAL A 134 7.82 -8.52 4.76
CA VAL A 134 6.80 -9.36 5.37
C VAL A 134 7.54 -10.52 6.05
N LYS A 135 7.67 -10.47 7.38
CA LYS A 135 8.18 -11.56 8.22
C LYS A 135 7.05 -12.23 9.01
N GLY A 136 5.81 -11.95 8.67
CA GLY A 136 4.60 -12.40 9.31
C GLY A 136 3.42 -11.55 8.87
N TYR A 137 2.22 -12.00 9.18
CA TYR A 137 1.00 -11.30 8.81
C TYR A 137 0.80 -10.03 9.65
N ALA A 138 0.47 -8.92 8.98
CA ALA A 138 0.06 -7.64 9.57
C ALA A 138 1.00 -7.07 10.65
N GLN A 139 2.31 -7.03 10.39
CA GLN A 139 3.25 -6.37 11.27
C GLN A 139 3.26 -4.86 11.04
N PHE A 140 3.38 -4.09 12.13
CA PHE A 140 3.47 -2.62 12.08
C PHE A 140 4.67 -2.17 11.22
N TYR A 141 5.84 -2.73 11.45
CA TYR A 141 7.09 -2.36 10.78
C TYR A 141 7.31 -3.03 9.41
N SER A 142 6.26 -3.53 8.77
CA SER A 142 6.38 -4.16 7.45
C SER A 142 6.82 -3.22 6.33
N LYS A 143 6.59 -1.91 6.48
CA LYS A 143 6.94 -0.88 5.50
C LYS A 143 8.21 -0.14 5.90
N HIS A 144 9.13 -0.02 4.97
CA HIS A 144 10.33 0.81 5.10
C HIS A 144 10.32 1.88 4.02
N GLY A 145 10.50 3.11 4.45
CA GLY A 145 10.60 4.28 3.59
C GLY A 145 12.04 4.67 3.31
N PHE A 146 12.22 5.94 3.00
CA PHE A 146 13.51 6.54 2.69
C PHE A 146 13.63 7.93 3.31
N LYS A 147 14.86 8.35 3.51
CA LYS A 147 15.21 9.71 3.87
C LYS A 147 15.26 10.59 2.63
N ALA A 148 14.42 11.62 2.62
CA ALA A 148 14.42 12.62 1.55
C ALA A 148 15.37 13.78 1.91
N PRO A 149 15.94 14.49 0.92
CA PRO A 149 16.64 15.75 1.18
C PRO A 149 15.69 16.79 1.78
N ASN A 150 16.21 17.65 2.67
CA ASN A 150 15.42 18.64 3.39
C ASN A 150 14.61 19.58 2.47
N GLU A 151 15.10 19.87 1.28
CA GLU A 151 14.48 20.77 0.32
C GLU A 151 13.61 20.05 -0.72
N ILE A 152 13.06 18.88 -0.37
CA ILE A 152 12.23 18.07 -1.29
C ILE A 152 11.04 18.87 -1.85
N GLY A 153 10.55 19.88 -1.13
CA GLY A 153 9.51 20.80 -1.56
C GLY A 153 9.84 21.58 -2.84
N ASN A 154 11.10 21.61 -3.28
CA ASN A 154 11.51 22.24 -4.53
C ASN A 154 11.14 21.42 -5.78
N LEU A 155 10.75 20.15 -5.64
CA LEU A 155 10.29 19.31 -6.74
C LEU A 155 8.81 19.59 -7.09
N LYS A 156 8.53 20.80 -7.58
CA LYS A 156 7.15 21.32 -7.78
C LYS A 156 6.30 20.47 -8.75
N SER A 157 6.90 19.68 -9.63
CA SER A 157 6.20 18.81 -10.57
C SER A 157 5.74 17.48 -9.94
N LEU A 158 6.10 17.22 -8.68
CA LEU A 158 5.89 15.92 -8.06
C LEU A 158 4.40 15.64 -7.82
N GLN A 159 3.93 14.49 -8.34
CA GLN A 159 2.56 14.02 -8.22
C GLN A 159 2.43 12.80 -7.31
N LYS A 160 3.46 11.97 -7.21
CA LYS A 160 3.49 10.81 -6.33
C LYS A 160 4.78 10.77 -5.54
N LEU A 161 4.64 10.79 -4.23
CA LEU A 161 5.72 10.65 -3.26
C LEU A 161 5.31 9.57 -2.25
N CYS A 162 6.01 8.45 -2.25
CA CYS A 162 5.60 7.31 -1.43
C CYS A 162 6.61 7.03 -0.33
N PHE A 163 6.12 7.04 0.91
CA PHE A 163 6.80 6.57 2.11
C PHE A 163 8.10 7.29 2.49
N VAL A 164 8.04 8.62 2.50
CA VAL A 164 9.07 9.46 3.12
C VAL A 164 9.04 9.25 4.64
N GLU A 165 10.20 9.10 5.27
CA GLU A 165 10.32 9.06 6.72
C GLU A 165 10.31 10.47 7.31
N ALA A 166 9.38 10.73 8.26
CA ALA A 166 9.14 12.06 8.82
C ALA A 166 9.98 12.39 10.05
N ASN A 167 10.59 11.39 10.71
CA ASN A 167 11.31 11.55 11.97
C ASN A 167 12.72 12.17 11.83
N GLN A 168 12.94 12.92 10.74
CA GLN A 168 14.19 13.60 10.47
C GLN A 168 14.05 15.09 10.77
N ASP A 169 15.16 15.71 11.17
CA ASP A 169 15.36 17.17 11.21
C ASP A 169 14.21 18.00 11.83
N CYS A 170 13.75 17.61 13.02
CA CYS A 170 12.79 18.40 13.84
C CYS A 170 11.56 18.90 13.06
N GLY A 171 10.94 18.02 12.23
CA GLY A 171 9.71 18.36 11.50
C GLY A 171 9.91 19.23 10.25
N MET A 172 11.14 19.44 9.80
CA MET A 172 11.41 20.22 8.60
C MET A 172 10.80 19.56 7.36
N ILE A 173 10.92 18.24 7.24
CA ILE A 173 10.37 17.50 6.10
C ILE A 173 8.83 17.67 6.00
N THR A 174 8.12 17.63 7.13
CA THR A 174 6.66 17.80 7.14
C THR A 174 6.23 19.14 6.59
N ARG A 175 6.96 20.22 6.87
CA ARG A 175 6.70 21.57 6.33
C ARG A 175 6.98 21.64 4.83
N GLN A 176 8.05 21.02 4.36
CA GLN A 176 8.43 21.00 2.95
C GLN A 176 7.40 20.28 2.07
N LEU A 177 6.69 19.29 2.61
CA LEU A 177 5.64 18.58 1.86
C LEU A 177 4.51 19.51 1.40
N GLY A 178 4.15 20.53 2.18
CA GLY A 178 3.12 21.50 1.83
C GLY A 178 3.45 22.33 0.59
N GLU A 179 4.71 22.36 0.16
CA GLU A 179 5.17 23.07 -1.05
C GLU A 179 4.93 22.28 -2.35
N LEU A 180 4.53 21.01 -2.26
CA LEU A 180 4.32 20.10 -3.40
C LEU A 180 2.89 20.16 -3.94
N SER A 181 2.46 21.32 -4.43
CA SER A 181 1.05 21.63 -4.80
C SER A 181 0.44 20.68 -5.85
N GLN A 182 1.27 20.00 -6.67
CA GLN A 182 0.81 19.05 -7.68
C GLN A 182 0.62 17.63 -7.13
N LEU A 183 0.84 17.43 -5.82
CA LEU A 183 0.85 16.09 -5.25
C LEU A 183 -0.56 15.47 -5.24
N ARG A 184 -0.67 14.27 -5.80
CA ARG A 184 -1.89 13.46 -5.84
C ARG A 184 -1.84 12.26 -4.91
N ARG A 185 -0.63 11.79 -4.58
CA ARG A 185 -0.45 10.67 -3.66
C ARG A 185 0.74 10.92 -2.75
N LEU A 186 0.49 10.90 -1.45
CA LEU A 186 1.48 11.04 -0.40
C LEU A 186 1.47 9.81 0.51
N GLY A 187 2.66 9.27 0.77
CA GLY A 187 2.88 8.31 1.84
C GLY A 187 3.97 8.82 2.77
N ILE A 188 3.68 8.85 4.06
CA ILE A 188 4.62 9.24 5.09
C ILE A 188 4.73 8.16 6.17
N LEU A 189 5.94 7.90 6.65
CA LEU A 189 6.22 6.96 7.72
C LEU A 189 6.91 7.68 8.87
N LYS A 190 6.81 7.10 10.04
CA LYS A 190 7.49 7.57 11.26
C LYS A 190 7.13 9.02 11.61
N LEU A 191 5.86 9.40 11.40
CA LEU A 191 5.37 10.69 11.87
C LEU A 191 5.38 10.69 13.40
N ARG A 192 6.03 11.70 13.99
CA ARG A 192 6.03 11.92 15.44
C ARG A 192 4.81 12.73 15.83
N GLU A 193 4.36 12.58 17.07
CA GLU A 193 3.21 13.30 17.61
C GLU A 193 3.41 14.83 17.53
N GLU A 194 4.60 15.31 17.93
CA GLU A 194 4.96 16.73 17.90
C GLU A 194 4.97 17.35 16.50
N ASP A 195 5.13 16.54 15.45
CA ASP A 195 5.12 17.01 14.06
C ASP A 195 3.69 17.03 13.45
N GLY A 196 2.69 16.53 14.17
CA GLY A 196 1.31 16.40 13.71
C GLY A 196 0.70 17.72 13.25
N LYS A 197 0.84 18.79 14.06
CA LYS A 197 0.34 20.12 13.70
C LYS A 197 0.97 20.67 12.41
N ALA A 198 2.30 20.58 12.29
CA ALA A 198 3.02 21.05 11.10
C ALA A 198 2.61 20.25 9.86
N PHE A 199 2.39 18.95 10.04
CA PHE A 199 1.92 18.06 8.99
C PHE A 199 0.50 18.41 8.54
N CYS A 200 -0.44 18.64 9.45
CA CYS A 200 -1.80 19.07 9.13
C CYS A 200 -1.83 20.34 8.27
N LEU A 201 -1.08 21.37 8.67
CA LEU A 201 -0.96 22.62 7.91
C LEU A 201 -0.39 22.41 6.50
N SER A 202 0.49 21.43 6.34
CA SER A 202 1.04 21.08 5.03
C SER A 202 0.01 20.34 4.17
N ILE A 203 -0.76 19.42 4.75
CA ILE A 203 -1.80 18.66 4.04
C ILE A 203 -2.91 19.60 3.53
N GLU A 204 -3.29 20.63 4.27
CA GLU A 204 -4.29 21.62 3.84
C GLU A 204 -3.93 22.34 2.52
N ARG A 205 -2.62 22.52 2.26
CA ARG A 205 -2.12 23.11 1.02
C ARG A 205 -2.18 22.15 -0.18
N LEU A 206 -2.31 20.83 0.07
CA LEU A 206 -2.29 19.79 -0.96
C LEU A 206 -3.70 19.53 -1.52
N THR A 207 -4.32 20.52 -2.12
CA THR A 207 -5.71 20.46 -2.61
C THR A 207 -5.95 19.38 -3.67
N ASN A 208 -4.91 18.96 -4.40
CA ASN A 208 -4.97 17.91 -5.43
C ASN A 208 -4.78 16.49 -4.87
N LEU A 209 -4.73 16.32 -3.54
CA LEU A 209 -4.42 15.02 -2.95
C LEU A 209 -5.61 14.04 -3.06
N HIS A 210 -5.36 12.87 -3.65
CA HIS A 210 -6.34 11.79 -3.82
C HIS A 210 -6.06 10.59 -2.91
N ALA A 211 -4.83 10.43 -2.46
CA ALA A 211 -4.47 9.34 -1.57
C ALA A 211 -3.43 9.78 -0.54
N LEU A 212 -3.74 9.54 0.72
CA LEU A 212 -2.88 9.84 1.88
C LEU A 212 -2.65 8.56 2.68
N SER A 213 -1.38 8.27 2.98
CA SER A 213 -0.99 7.20 3.88
C SER A 213 -0.06 7.76 4.95
N VAL A 214 -0.45 7.62 6.21
CA VAL A 214 0.31 8.11 7.36
C VAL A 214 0.57 6.95 8.31
N ALA A 215 1.82 6.78 8.73
CA ALA A 215 2.17 5.87 9.80
C ALA A 215 2.98 6.59 10.87
N SER A 216 2.64 6.34 12.13
CA SER A 216 3.38 6.85 13.29
C SER A 216 4.81 6.28 13.35
N GLU A 217 5.63 6.84 14.20
CA GLU A 217 6.99 6.37 14.44
C GLU A 217 7.04 4.95 15.04
N GLY A 218 6.00 4.54 15.74
CA GLY A 218 5.88 3.21 16.35
C GLY A 218 4.42 2.82 16.59
N GLU A 219 4.16 1.54 16.82
CA GLU A 219 2.83 0.97 17.03
C GLU A 219 2.05 1.67 18.14
N ASN A 220 2.73 1.98 19.26
CA ASN A 220 2.14 2.63 20.42
C ASN A 220 2.26 4.18 20.40
N LYS A 221 2.73 4.75 19.28
CA LYS A 221 2.88 6.19 19.14
C LYS A 221 1.65 6.81 18.50
N VAL A 222 1.28 7.98 19.03
CA VAL A 222 0.10 8.71 18.58
C VAL A 222 0.37 9.39 17.25
N ILE A 223 -0.63 9.38 16.38
CA ILE A 223 -0.74 10.25 15.21
C ILE A 223 -1.70 11.38 15.57
N ASP A 224 -1.20 12.58 15.73
CA ASP A 224 -2.04 13.74 15.97
C ASP A 224 -2.43 14.42 14.65
N LEU A 225 -3.68 14.24 14.24
CA LEU A 225 -4.27 14.86 13.05
C LEU A 225 -5.47 15.76 13.39
N ALA A 226 -5.65 16.11 14.66
CA ALA A 226 -6.78 16.94 15.12
C ALA A 226 -6.72 18.37 14.55
N PHE A 227 -5.54 18.86 14.20
CA PHE A 227 -5.32 20.20 13.67
C PHE A 227 -5.68 20.37 12.18
N LEU A 228 -6.11 19.33 11.50
CA LEU A 228 -6.51 19.41 10.08
C LEU A 228 -7.95 20.00 9.99
N CYS A 229 -8.05 21.31 9.74
CA CYS A 229 -9.34 22.01 9.65
C CYS A 229 -9.96 21.91 8.26
N SER A 230 -9.14 21.91 7.21
CA SER A 230 -9.57 21.88 5.80
C SER A 230 -8.94 20.69 5.07
N PRO A 231 -9.52 19.48 5.17
CA PRO A 231 -8.96 18.31 4.53
C PRO A 231 -9.05 18.40 3.00
N PRO A 232 -8.13 17.75 2.26
CA PRO A 232 -8.12 17.75 0.80
C PRO A 232 -9.46 17.25 0.23
N PRO A 233 -10.18 18.06 -0.59
CA PRO A 233 -11.56 17.76 -1.01
C PRO A 233 -11.69 16.53 -1.91
N PHE A 234 -10.62 16.17 -2.61
CA PHE A 234 -10.59 15.04 -3.54
C PHE A 234 -9.99 13.75 -2.93
N LEU A 235 -9.85 13.70 -1.60
CA LEU A 235 -9.26 12.54 -0.94
C LEU A 235 -10.18 11.31 -1.07
N GLN A 236 -9.69 10.31 -1.82
CA GLN A 236 -10.40 9.07 -2.10
C GLN A 236 -9.89 7.89 -1.27
N ARG A 237 -8.65 7.96 -0.81
CA ARG A 237 -7.99 6.86 -0.08
C ARG A 237 -7.24 7.41 1.11
N LEU A 238 -7.58 6.90 2.28
CA LEU A 238 -6.94 7.27 3.55
C LEU A 238 -6.47 6.01 4.26
N TYR A 239 -5.18 5.99 4.62
CA TYR A 239 -4.52 4.90 5.34
C TYR A 239 -3.85 5.49 6.57
N LEU A 240 -4.34 5.19 7.75
CA LEU A 240 -3.76 5.61 9.03
C LEU A 240 -3.26 4.38 9.78
N SER A 241 -2.01 4.41 10.24
CA SER A 241 -1.37 3.31 10.97
C SER A 241 -0.66 3.85 12.19
N GLY A 242 -1.20 3.64 13.38
CA GLY A 242 -0.73 4.14 14.67
C GLY A 242 -1.87 4.52 15.59
N ARG A 243 -1.56 4.79 16.86
CA ARG A 243 -2.57 5.17 17.85
C ARG A 243 -3.23 6.48 17.48
N LEU A 244 -4.53 6.55 17.71
CA LEU A 244 -5.31 7.77 17.64
C LEU A 244 -5.89 8.01 19.04
N GLN A 245 -5.86 9.26 19.52
CA GLN A 245 -6.58 9.62 20.74
C GLN A 245 -8.08 9.54 20.51
N GLU A 246 -8.51 10.12 19.38
CA GLU A 246 -9.88 10.08 18.86
C GLU A 246 -9.85 9.97 17.34
N LEU A 247 -10.92 9.47 16.75
CA LEU A 247 -11.07 9.51 15.30
C LEU A 247 -11.25 10.97 14.85
N PRO A 248 -10.37 11.52 13.99
CA PRO A 248 -10.47 12.93 13.60
C PRO A 248 -11.81 13.26 12.95
N SER A 249 -12.48 14.30 13.45
CA SER A 249 -13.83 14.71 13.01
C SER A 249 -13.90 15.07 11.52
N TRP A 250 -12.80 15.59 10.94
CA TRP A 250 -12.74 15.92 9.53
C TRP A 250 -12.93 14.74 8.59
N ILE A 251 -12.74 13.47 9.07
CA ILE A 251 -12.98 12.27 8.26
C ILE A 251 -14.42 12.22 7.78
N GLN A 252 -15.39 12.67 8.58
CA GLN A 252 -16.81 12.71 8.23
C GLN A 252 -17.11 13.64 7.04
N SER A 253 -16.30 14.67 6.82
CA SER A 253 -16.45 15.63 5.71
C SER A 253 -15.90 15.12 4.38
N LEU A 254 -15.23 13.95 4.36
CA LEU A 254 -14.61 13.40 3.17
C LEU A 254 -15.62 12.69 2.25
N HIS A 255 -16.46 13.44 1.55
CA HIS A 255 -17.52 12.89 0.70
C HIS A 255 -17.01 12.02 -0.46
N SER A 256 -15.76 12.23 -0.90
CA SER A 256 -15.11 11.43 -1.97
C SER A 256 -14.38 10.18 -1.46
N LEU A 257 -14.33 9.96 -0.13
CA LEU A 257 -13.57 8.85 0.44
C LEU A 257 -14.18 7.50 0.08
N SER A 258 -13.46 6.72 -0.71
CA SER A 258 -13.89 5.39 -1.17
C SER A 258 -13.17 4.25 -0.46
N ARG A 259 -11.98 4.51 0.11
CA ARG A 259 -11.20 3.50 0.84
C ARG A 259 -10.63 4.09 2.11
N LEU A 260 -10.94 3.44 3.23
CA LEU A 260 -10.39 3.77 4.54
C LEU A 260 -9.75 2.54 5.17
N PHE A 261 -8.50 2.68 5.59
CA PHE A 261 -7.74 1.68 6.32
C PHE A 261 -7.26 2.31 7.63
N LEU A 262 -7.75 1.82 8.73
CA LEU A 262 -7.32 2.19 10.07
C LEU A 262 -6.59 1.00 10.69
N LYS A 263 -5.39 1.21 11.22
CA LYS A 263 -4.58 0.15 11.81
C LYS A 263 -3.93 0.62 13.10
N TRP A 264 -4.03 -0.20 14.14
CA TRP A 264 -3.44 0.01 15.47
C TRP A 264 -3.89 1.33 16.13
N SER A 265 -5.14 1.74 15.87
CA SER A 265 -5.65 3.00 16.40
C SER A 265 -6.04 2.90 17.87
N CYS A 266 -6.43 1.71 18.36
CA CYS A 266 -6.78 1.43 19.76
C CYS A 266 -7.71 2.49 20.36
N LEU A 267 -8.79 2.81 19.64
CA LEU A 267 -9.79 3.80 20.06
C LEU A 267 -10.60 3.26 21.25
N LYS A 268 -10.98 4.14 22.16
CA LYS A 268 -11.85 3.79 23.30
C LYS A 268 -13.34 3.82 22.94
N TYR A 269 -13.71 4.50 21.87
CA TYR A 269 -15.08 4.66 21.41
C TYR A 269 -15.26 4.00 20.05
N ASP A 270 -16.48 3.50 19.78
CA ASP A 270 -16.81 2.84 18.53
C ASP A 270 -16.61 3.78 17.33
N PRO A 271 -15.67 3.48 16.42
CA PRO A 271 -15.42 4.31 15.26
C PRO A 271 -16.54 4.28 14.22
N LEU A 272 -17.41 3.27 14.24
CA LEU A 272 -18.48 3.11 13.24
C LEU A 272 -19.46 4.26 13.26
N VAL A 273 -19.70 4.87 14.43
CA VAL A 273 -20.59 6.04 14.60
C VAL A 273 -20.15 7.20 13.68
N TYR A 274 -18.85 7.36 13.47
CA TYR A 274 -18.30 8.43 12.63
C TYR A 274 -18.18 8.05 11.15
N LEU A 275 -18.14 6.75 10.84
CA LEU A 275 -17.86 6.26 9.49
C LEU A 275 -19.11 5.84 8.72
N GLN A 276 -20.19 5.55 9.41
CA GLN A 276 -21.40 4.92 8.87
C GLN A 276 -22.12 5.74 7.80
N ASP A 277 -21.96 7.07 7.81
CA ASP A 277 -22.63 8.03 6.92
C ASP A 277 -21.75 8.50 5.74
N LEU A 278 -20.54 7.98 5.61
CA LEU A 278 -19.66 8.33 4.51
C LEU A 278 -20.25 7.89 3.16
N PRO A 279 -20.61 8.84 2.27
CA PRO A 279 -21.49 8.56 1.13
C PRO A 279 -20.83 7.77 0.01
N SER A 280 -19.49 7.71 -0.02
CA SER A 280 -18.72 7.04 -1.08
C SER A 280 -17.88 5.87 -0.59
N LEU A 281 -17.95 5.53 0.71
CA LEU A 281 -17.10 4.49 1.30
C LEU A 281 -17.48 3.11 0.76
N ALA A 282 -16.55 2.52 0.00
CA ALA A 282 -16.71 1.21 -0.62
C ALA A 282 -15.81 0.13 -0.03
N HIS A 283 -14.72 0.51 0.64
CA HIS A 283 -13.76 -0.41 1.23
C HIS A 283 -13.31 0.09 2.59
N LEU A 284 -13.59 -0.67 3.63
CA LEU A 284 -13.22 -0.39 5.02
C LEU A 284 -12.42 -1.55 5.60
N GLU A 285 -11.19 -1.26 6.06
CA GLU A 285 -10.32 -2.21 6.75
C GLU A 285 -9.96 -1.67 8.12
N LEU A 286 -10.29 -2.42 9.13
CA LEU A 286 -10.08 -2.09 10.54
C LEU A 286 -9.20 -3.17 11.18
N LEU A 287 -7.95 -2.82 11.53
CA LEU A 287 -7.03 -3.73 12.21
C LEU A 287 -6.64 -3.15 13.57
N GLN A 288 -7.05 -3.81 14.65
CA GLN A 288 -6.79 -3.40 16.04
C GLN A 288 -7.17 -1.91 16.26
N VAL A 289 -8.40 -1.56 15.86
CA VAL A 289 -8.82 -0.15 15.83
C VAL A 289 -9.57 0.25 17.08
N TYR A 290 -10.24 -0.67 17.75
CA TYR A 290 -11.17 -0.43 18.85
C TYR A 290 -10.97 -1.45 19.96
N ASP A 291 -10.94 -0.98 21.20
CA ASP A 291 -10.68 -1.81 22.38
C ASP A 291 -11.98 -2.30 23.06
N GLY A 292 -13.16 -1.97 22.52
CA GLY A 292 -14.45 -2.42 23.07
C GLY A 292 -14.81 -3.85 22.66
N ASP A 293 -15.90 -4.35 23.24
CA ASP A 293 -16.34 -5.75 23.10
C ASP A 293 -17.43 -5.96 22.05
N THR A 294 -18.04 -4.89 21.53
CA THR A 294 -19.14 -4.97 20.57
C THR A 294 -18.95 -3.97 19.44
N LEU A 295 -19.17 -4.42 18.20
CA LEU A 295 -19.28 -3.55 17.03
C LEU A 295 -20.71 -3.62 16.49
N HIS A 296 -21.37 -2.46 16.38
CA HIS A 296 -22.75 -2.39 15.92
C HIS A 296 -22.87 -1.62 14.59
N PHE A 297 -23.13 -2.34 13.51
CA PHE A 297 -23.46 -1.78 12.21
C PHE A 297 -24.95 -1.44 12.18
N VAL A 298 -25.29 -0.17 12.36
CA VAL A 298 -26.66 0.33 12.52
C VAL A 298 -27.46 0.20 11.22
N CYS A 299 -28.76 -0.09 11.36
CA CYS A 299 -29.71 -0.24 10.26
C CYS A 299 -29.66 0.92 9.23
N GLY A 300 -29.68 0.58 7.94
CA GLY A 300 -29.71 1.54 6.83
C GLY A 300 -28.40 2.30 6.56
N LYS A 301 -27.29 1.95 7.22
CA LYS A 301 -25.99 2.63 7.10
C LYS A 301 -25.05 1.91 6.12
N PHE A 302 -23.87 2.50 5.84
CA PHE A 302 -22.82 1.96 4.95
C PHE A 302 -23.34 1.57 3.55
N LYS A 303 -24.15 2.41 2.92
CA LYS A 303 -24.91 2.11 1.70
C LYS A 303 -24.09 1.64 0.49
N LYS A 304 -22.81 2.05 0.39
CA LYS A 304 -21.93 1.70 -0.75
C LYS A 304 -20.79 0.75 -0.37
N LEU A 305 -20.75 0.28 0.88
CA LEU A 305 -19.67 -0.60 1.33
C LEU A 305 -19.73 -1.95 0.60
N LYS A 306 -18.62 -2.33 -0.02
CA LYS A 306 -18.44 -3.57 -0.77
C LYS A 306 -17.48 -4.54 -0.10
N VAL A 307 -16.49 -4.01 0.60
CA VAL A 307 -15.45 -4.80 1.26
C VAL A 307 -15.32 -4.31 2.70
N LEU A 308 -15.45 -5.23 3.63
CA LEU A 308 -15.23 -4.99 5.06
C LEU A 308 -14.22 -6.00 5.60
N GLY A 309 -13.16 -5.51 6.23
CA GLY A 309 -12.19 -6.30 6.98
C GLY A 309 -12.16 -5.90 8.44
N LEU A 310 -12.31 -6.87 9.33
CA LEU A 310 -12.17 -6.74 10.77
C LEU A 310 -11.05 -7.66 11.23
N ASP A 311 -9.97 -7.12 11.80
CA ASP A 311 -8.80 -7.92 12.10
C ASP A 311 -8.19 -7.53 13.44
N LYS A 312 -7.83 -8.53 14.24
CA LYS A 312 -7.13 -8.39 15.53
C LYS A 312 -7.84 -7.45 16.51
N PHE A 313 -9.11 -7.67 16.75
CA PHE A 313 -9.85 -7.00 17.82
C PHE A 313 -9.80 -7.86 19.08
N ASP A 314 -8.83 -7.56 19.95
CA ASP A 314 -8.51 -8.40 21.11
C ASP A 314 -9.67 -8.46 22.16
N GLY A 315 -10.49 -7.41 22.23
CA GLY A 315 -11.64 -7.31 23.14
C GLY A 315 -12.97 -7.76 22.55
N LEU A 316 -13.08 -7.94 21.23
CA LEU A 316 -14.35 -8.09 20.52
C LEU A 316 -15.01 -9.44 20.78
N LYS A 317 -16.22 -9.41 21.34
CA LYS A 317 -17.04 -10.59 21.65
C LYS A 317 -18.22 -10.72 20.69
N GLU A 318 -18.72 -9.60 20.16
CA GLU A 318 -19.93 -9.58 19.35
C GLU A 318 -19.83 -8.57 18.21
N VAL A 319 -20.35 -8.96 17.04
CA VAL A 319 -20.58 -8.09 15.88
C VAL A 319 -22.06 -8.18 15.54
N ILE A 320 -22.74 -7.03 15.52
CA ILE A 320 -24.17 -6.93 15.24
C ILE A 320 -24.36 -6.21 13.89
N VAL A 321 -25.07 -6.84 12.98
CA VAL A 321 -25.42 -6.30 11.67
C VAL A 321 -26.90 -6.00 11.65
N GLY A 322 -27.28 -4.73 11.60
CA GLY A 322 -28.67 -4.30 11.52
C GLY A 322 -29.30 -4.61 10.15
N GLU A 323 -30.61 -4.62 10.10
CA GLU A 323 -31.37 -4.79 8.86
C GLU A 323 -31.03 -3.64 7.87
N ASP A 324 -31.03 -3.95 6.56
CA ASP A 324 -30.72 -3.00 5.49
C ASP A 324 -29.37 -2.25 5.62
N THR A 325 -28.49 -2.69 6.51
CA THR A 325 -27.13 -2.17 6.56
C THR A 325 -26.24 -2.85 5.51
N MET A 326 -25.25 -2.15 5.02
CA MET A 326 -24.28 -2.66 4.02
C MET A 326 -24.94 -3.39 2.82
N PRO A 327 -25.98 -2.87 2.15
CA PRO A 327 -26.74 -3.58 1.12
C PRO A 327 -25.91 -3.93 -0.14
N CYS A 328 -24.69 -3.43 -0.23
CA CYS A 328 -23.76 -3.70 -1.32
C CYS A 328 -22.55 -4.54 -0.91
N LEU A 329 -22.51 -5.10 0.31
CA LEU A 329 -21.36 -5.85 0.79
C LEU A 329 -21.17 -7.14 -0.01
N GLU A 330 -20.01 -7.29 -0.62
CA GLU A 330 -19.65 -8.44 -1.44
C GLU A 330 -18.60 -9.34 -0.76
N ARG A 331 -17.75 -8.75 0.08
CA ARG A 331 -16.69 -9.47 0.82
C ARG A 331 -16.65 -9.02 2.27
N LEU A 332 -16.65 -9.97 3.17
CA LEU A 332 -16.40 -9.80 4.59
C LEU A 332 -15.23 -10.68 5.00
N SER A 333 -14.22 -10.10 5.64
CA SER A 333 -13.13 -10.84 6.26
C SER A 333 -13.05 -10.52 7.74
N ILE A 334 -12.92 -11.56 8.58
CA ILE A 334 -12.77 -11.45 10.02
C ILE A 334 -11.57 -12.28 10.42
N GLY A 335 -10.62 -11.67 11.15
CA GLY A 335 -9.39 -12.37 11.52
C GLY A 335 -8.93 -12.08 12.94
N ARG A 336 -8.31 -13.07 13.57
CA ARG A 336 -7.60 -12.96 14.86
C ARG A 336 -8.39 -12.24 15.97
N CYS A 337 -9.71 -12.46 16.02
CA CYS A 337 -10.59 -11.98 17.09
C CYS A 337 -10.82 -13.11 18.08
N GLU A 338 -9.92 -13.25 19.05
CA GLU A 338 -9.86 -14.44 19.95
C GLU A 338 -11.11 -14.61 20.83
N LEU A 339 -11.79 -13.51 21.18
CA LEU A 339 -13.00 -13.56 22.01
C LEU A 339 -14.29 -13.67 21.19
N LEU A 340 -14.22 -13.59 19.87
CA LEU A 340 -15.38 -13.73 18.99
C LEU A 340 -15.68 -15.21 18.74
N LYS A 341 -16.70 -15.73 19.46
CA LYS A 341 -17.06 -17.16 19.47
C LYS A 341 -18.22 -17.52 18.55
N LYS A 342 -18.88 -16.53 17.96
CA LYS A 342 -20.04 -16.70 17.08
C LYS A 342 -19.88 -15.84 15.83
N VAL A 343 -20.54 -16.23 14.75
CA VAL A 343 -20.64 -15.35 13.57
C VAL A 343 -21.40 -14.08 13.89
N PRO A 344 -21.18 -12.99 13.13
CA PRO A 344 -21.95 -11.75 13.31
C PRO A 344 -23.45 -12.01 13.30
N SER A 345 -24.16 -11.48 14.32
CA SER A 345 -25.61 -11.51 14.36
C SER A 345 -26.16 -10.63 13.23
N GLY A 346 -27.17 -11.13 12.46
CA GLY A 346 -27.73 -10.42 11.32
C GLY A 346 -26.92 -10.55 10.02
N ILE A 347 -25.89 -11.41 9.98
CA ILE A 347 -25.13 -11.70 8.75
C ILE A 347 -26.04 -12.26 7.65
N GLU A 348 -27.13 -12.91 8.01
CA GLU A 348 -28.17 -13.42 7.12
C GLU A 348 -28.86 -12.33 6.30
N HIS A 349 -28.81 -11.07 6.71
CA HIS A 349 -29.36 -9.93 5.97
C HIS A 349 -28.45 -9.46 4.82
N LEU A 350 -27.20 -9.92 4.78
CA LEU A 350 -26.21 -9.51 3.78
C LEU A 350 -26.39 -10.28 2.46
N ASN A 351 -27.49 -10.07 1.77
CA ASN A 351 -27.91 -10.81 0.57
C ASN A 351 -26.94 -10.75 -0.62
N LYS A 352 -26.02 -9.78 -0.69
CA LYS A 352 -25.01 -9.65 -1.72
C LYS A 352 -23.64 -10.18 -1.32
N LEU A 353 -23.50 -10.74 -0.13
CA LEU A 353 -22.24 -11.27 0.37
C LEU A 353 -21.87 -12.53 -0.44
N LYS A 354 -20.74 -12.45 -1.14
CA LYS A 354 -20.22 -13.51 -2.02
C LYS A 354 -19.08 -14.29 -1.38
N VAL A 355 -18.32 -13.61 -0.54
CA VAL A 355 -17.11 -14.17 0.06
C VAL A 355 -17.08 -13.81 1.54
N LEU A 356 -17.01 -14.83 2.38
CA LEU A 356 -16.76 -14.72 3.83
C LEU A 356 -15.46 -15.44 4.14
N GLU A 357 -14.50 -14.70 4.69
CA GLU A 357 -13.16 -15.24 5.01
C GLU A 357 -12.88 -15.09 6.50
N PHE A 358 -12.49 -16.19 7.13
CA PHE A 358 -12.03 -16.25 8.50
C PHE A 358 -10.52 -16.50 8.53
N PHE A 359 -9.75 -15.60 9.20
CA PHE A 359 -8.29 -15.68 9.31
C PHE A 359 -7.88 -15.95 10.75
N ASP A 360 -7.19 -17.09 11.01
CA ASP A 360 -6.70 -17.46 12.33
C ASP A 360 -7.75 -17.23 13.45
N MET A 361 -8.98 -17.67 13.21
CA MET A 361 -10.08 -17.53 14.16
C MET A 361 -10.10 -18.68 15.18
N PRO A 362 -10.69 -18.46 16.39
CA PRO A 362 -10.79 -19.50 17.41
C PRO A 362 -11.55 -20.74 16.91
N ASP A 363 -11.09 -21.92 17.32
CA ASP A 363 -11.74 -23.21 17.03
C ASP A 363 -13.19 -23.24 17.46
N GLU A 364 -13.55 -22.52 18.53
CA GLU A 364 -14.92 -22.43 19.03
C GLU A 364 -15.86 -21.84 17.97
N LEU A 365 -15.48 -20.73 17.33
CA LEU A 365 -16.24 -20.14 16.24
C LEU A 365 -16.32 -21.09 15.06
N MET A 366 -15.19 -21.70 14.66
CA MET A 366 -15.13 -22.61 13.52
C MET A 366 -16.04 -23.83 13.70
N LYS A 367 -16.16 -24.36 14.92
CA LYS A 367 -17.12 -25.44 15.25
C LYS A 367 -18.58 -25.03 15.10
N THR A 368 -18.94 -23.75 15.33
CA THR A 368 -20.34 -23.29 15.19
C THR A 368 -20.81 -23.22 13.75
N ILE A 369 -19.89 -23.05 12.79
CA ILE A 369 -20.17 -22.92 11.35
C ILE A 369 -19.94 -24.20 10.55
N CYS A 370 -19.50 -25.27 11.20
CA CYS A 370 -19.20 -26.53 10.53
C CYS A 370 -20.49 -27.19 9.97
N PRO A 371 -20.53 -27.53 8.67
CA PRO A 371 -21.71 -28.11 8.02
C PRO A 371 -22.14 -29.45 8.61
N HIS A 372 -21.19 -30.22 9.16
CA HIS A 372 -21.38 -31.58 9.68
C HIS A 372 -21.30 -31.66 11.19
N GLY A 373 -21.12 -30.51 11.89
CA GLY A 373 -20.95 -30.42 13.32
C GLY A 373 -22.26 -30.02 14.07
N PRO A 374 -22.18 -29.93 15.41
CA PRO A 374 -23.30 -29.49 16.24
C PRO A 374 -23.61 -27.98 16.11
N GLY A 375 -22.95 -27.28 15.15
CA GLY A 375 -22.99 -25.84 15.03
C GLY A 375 -24.32 -25.27 14.59
N LYS A 376 -24.85 -24.36 15.40
CA LYS A 376 -26.14 -23.70 15.15
C LYS A 376 -26.05 -22.51 14.16
N ASP A 377 -24.85 -22.06 13.84
CA ASP A 377 -24.64 -20.82 13.06
C ASP A 377 -24.40 -21.08 11.55
N TYR A 378 -24.27 -22.34 11.11
CA TYR A 378 -24.13 -22.68 9.71
C TYR A 378 -25.30 -22.15 8.85
N CYS A 379 -26.53 -22.27 9.35
CA CYS A 379 -27.73 -21.79 8.64
C CYS A 379 -27.67 -20.28 8.33
N LYS A 380 -27.01 -19.48 9.17
CA LYS A 380 -26.88 -18.02 8.98
C LYS A 380 -25.97 -17.66 7.81
N ILE A 381 -25.01 -18.52 7.45
CA ILE A 381 -24.00 -18.29 6.43
C ILE A 381 -24.18 -19.16 5.17
N SER A 382 -25.15 -20.11 5.19
CA SER A 382 -25.38 -21.07 4.11
C SER A 382 -25.77 -20.41 2.78
N HIS A 383 -26.26 -19.17 2.80
CA HIS A 383 -26.58 -18.38 1.60
C HIS A 383 -25.34 -17.79 0.93
N ILE A 384 -24.16 -17.82 1.58
CA ILE A 384 -22.92 -17.22 1.09
C ILE A 384 -22.19 -18.22 0.19
N PRO A 385 -21.93 -17.89 -1.08
CA PRO A 385 -21.37 -18.85 -2.05
C PRO A 385 -19.97 -19.36 -1.69
N ASN A 386 -19.14 -18.51 -1.10
CA ASN A 386 -17.76 -18.87 -0.81
C ASN A 386 -17.41 -18.52 0.64
N VAL A 387 -17.23 -19.54 1.47
CA VAL A 387 -16.79 -19.38 2.85
C VAL A 387 -15.46 -20.09 3.02
N TYR A 388 -14.46 -19.33 3.49
CA TYR A 388 -13.08 -19.81 3.65
C TYR A 388 -12.63 -19.67 5.09
N SER A 389 -11.81 -20.62 5.53
CA SER A 389 -10.98 -20.51 6.72
C SER A 389 -9.51 -20.55 6.30
N THR A 390 -8.74 -19.60 6.78
CA THR A 390 -7.37 -19.36 6.36
C THR A 390 -6.48 -19.29 7.59
N TYR A 391 -5.36 -20.00 7.56
CA TYR A 391 -4.41 -20.06 8.65
C TYR A 391 -3.01 -19.67 8.17
N TRP A 392 -2.29 -18.92 9.00
CA TRP A 392 -0.89 -18.59 8.73
C TRP A 392 0.03 -19.70 9.26
N ARG A 393 0.68 -20.43 8.35
CA ARG A 393 1.62 -21.52 8.68
C ARG A 393 2.85 -21.45 7.77
N ASP A 394 4.01 -21.72 8.33
CA ASP A 394 5.28 -21.87 7.57
C ASP A 394 5.55 -20.73 6.57
N ASP A 395 5.32 -19.47 7.00
CA ASP A 395 5.45 -18.24 6.19
C ASP A 395 4.50 -18.19 4.97
N GLY A 396 3.40 -18.94 4.96
CA GLY A 396 2.37 -18.96 3.93
C GLY A 396 0.95 -19.00 4.48
N TRP A 397 -0.02 -18.85 3.59
CA TRP A 397 -1.43 -18.97 3.88
C TRP A 397 -1.97 -20.31 3.43
N ASP A 398 -2.49 -21.09 4.35
CA ASP A 398 -3.29 -22.29 4.07
C ASP A 398 -4.76 -21.88 4.01
N VAL A 399 -5.40 -22.08 2.86
CA VAL A 399 -6.79 -21.69 2.61
C VAL A 399 -7.65 -22.93 2.44
N TYR A 400 -8.71 -23.03 3.24
CA TYR A 400 -9.65 -24.14 3.23
C TYR A 400 -11.06 -23.63 2.95
N ALA A 401 -11.75 -24.21 1.96
CA ALA A 401 -13.18 -23.98 1.77
C ALA A 401 -13.96 -24.68 2.89
N LEU A 402 -15.05 -24.08 3.35
CA LEU A 402 -15.85 -24.65 4.45
C LEU A 402 -16.35 -26.06 4.16
N ASP A 403 -16.70 -26.34 2.90
CA ASP A 403 -17.15 -27.68 2.44
C ASP A 403 -16.07 -28.77 2.53
N SER A 404 -14.80 -28.36 2.64
CA SER A 404 -13.66 -29.31 2.75
C SER A 404 -13.32 -29.69 4.20
N PHE A 405 -14.06 -29.19 5.18
CA PHE A 405 -13.80 -29.55 6.58
C PHE A 405 -14.22 -30.99 6.89
N SER A 406 -13.41 -31.67 7.70
CA SER A 406 -13.75 -32.98 8.25
C SER A 406 -14.93 -32.89 9.21
N ARG A 407 -15.53 -34.06 9.56
CA ARG A 407 -16.59 -34.12 10.59
C ARG A 407 -16.15 -33.53 11.93
N ASP A 408 -14.88 -33.52 12.24
CA ASP A 408 -14.29 -32.96 13.46
C ASP A 408 -14.04 -31.44 13.35
N CYS A 409 -14.48 -30.79 12.26
CA CYS A 409 -14.36 -29.34 12.02
C CYS A 409 -12.90 -28.84 12.07
N SER A 410 -11.95 -29.71 11.82
CA SER A 410 -10.53 -29.38 11.61
C SER A 410 -10.19 -29.40 10.11
N PRO A 411 -9.33 -28.52 9.61
CA PRO A 411 -8.84 -28.60 8.25
C PRO A 411 -8.08 -29.93 8.08
N ARG A 412 -8.40 -30.65 7.02
CA ARG A 412 -7.74 -31.92 6.67
C ARG A 412 -6.32 -31.68 6.16
#